data_fc200e8b391b723b4addd62ebbd04516
#
_entry.id   fc200e8b391b723b4addd62ebbd04516
#
_cell.length_a   1.000
_cell.length_b   1.000
_cell.length_c   1.000
_cell.angle_alpha   90.00
_cell.angle_beta   90.00
_cell.angle_gamma   90.00
#
_symmetry.space_group_name_H-M   'P 1'
#
loop_
_entity.id
_entity.type
_entity.pdbx_description
1 polymer ?
#
loop_
_entity_poly.entity_id
_entity_poly.type
_entity_poly.pdbx_seq_one_letter_code
_entity_poly.pdbx_strand_id
1 'polypeptide(L)'
;MTAVALAGVAVPVVAQDLVSPSYSFLKAVRERDGDKVQKELDKPGSTIILSRDESSGETALHIVIKRRDVVWMRYMLAKGVSINGRDRQGNTALLDAAQIGFLEGEQQLLDLGAAIDLANNRGETPLIIATQAHDLASVRLLVAQGADPKETDHVAGMSAYDYAKRDGRSDAILKVFDEAKPVVKKKVSGPTIN
;
A
#
# COMPACT_ATOMS: atom_id res chain seq x y z
N MET A 1 -73.14 16.60 -10.72
CA MET A 1 -71.98 16.37 -9.81
C MET A 1 -71.03 15.44 -10.48
N THR A 2 -70.00 16.02 -11.10
CA THR A 2 -68.96 15.29 -11.89
C THR A 2 -67.72 15.24 -11.04
N ALA A 3 -67.33 14.04 -10.61
CA ALA A 3 -66.07 13.80 -9.86
C ALA A 3 -64.90 13.73 -10.84
N VAL A 4 -63.97 14.65 -10.70
CA VAL A 4 -62.67 14.62 -11.43
C VAL A 4 -61.72 13.76 -10.62
N ALA A 5 -61.35 12.58 -11.17
CA ALA A 5 -60.33 11.74 -10.61
C ALA A 5 -58.96 12.30 -11.00
N LEU A 6 -58.19 12.80 -10.03
CA LEU A 6 -56.75 13.10 -10.21
C LEU A 6 -56.00 11.77 -10.27
N ALA A 7 -55.55 11.39 -11.47
CA ALA A 7 -54.60 10.31 -11.65
C ALA A 7 -53.21 10.83 -11.21
N GLY A 8 -52.75 10.40 -10.05
CA GLY A 8 -51.40 10.62 -9.57
C GLY A 8 -50.40 9.84 -10.46
N VAL A 9 -49.62 10.52 -11.24
CA VAL A 9 -48.47 9.93 -11.97
C VAL A 9 -47.40 9.60 -10.95
N ALA A 10 -47.31 8.32 -10.57
CA ALA A 10 -46.17 7.83 -9.81
C ALA A 10 -44.94 7.89 -10.71
N VAL A 11 -44.07 8.85 -10.50
CA VAL A 11 -42.73 8.89 -11.11
C VAL A 11 -41.95 7.72 -10.49
N PRO A 12 -41.43 6.76 -11.31
CA PRO A 12 -40.60 5.73 -10.75
C PRO A 12 -39.35 6.40 -10.16
N VAL A 13 -39.15 6.28 -8.87
CA VAL A 13 -37.88 6.56 -8.22
C VAL A 13 -36.94 5.53 -8.81
N VAL A 14 -36.16 5.93 -9.82
CA VAL A 14 -35.00 5.18 -10.26
C VAL A 14 -34.13 5.03 -9.03
N ALA A 15 -33.99 3.82 -8.52
CA ALA A 15 -33.02 3.48 -7.50
C ALA A 15 -31.66 3.83 -8.11
N GLN A 16 -31.19 5.04 -7.89
CA GLN A 16 -29.83 5.43 -8.21
C GLN A 16 -28.98 4.49 -7.35
N ASP A 17 -28.15 3.72 -8.03
CA ASP A 17 -27.23 2.77 -7.40
C ASP A 17 -26.60 3.41 -6.16
N LEU A 18 -26.90 2.84 -4.99
CA LEU A 18 -26.34 3.24 -3.70
C LEU A 18 -24.85 2.84 -3.59
N VAL A 19 -24.15 2.92 -4.72
CA VAL A 19 -22.73 2.61 -4.79
C VAL A 19 -21.96 3.82 -4.30
N SER A 20 -21.18 3.65 -3.23
CA SER A 20 -20.39 4.76 -2.69
C SER A 20 -19.42 5.31 -3.75
N PRO A 21 -19.16 6.63 -3.78
CA PRO A 21 -18.16 7.21 -4.69
C PRO A 21 -16.79 6.55 -4.54
N SER A 22 -16.40 6.21 -3.30
CA SER A 22 -15.15 5.49 -3.01
C SER A 22 -15.10 4.12 -3.68
N TYR A 23 -16.18 3.34 -3.60
CA TYR A 23 -16.26 2.05 -4.27
C TYR A 23 -16.16 2.21 -5.79
N SER A 24 -16.91 3.16 -6.38
CA SER A 24 -16.91 3.43 -7.82
C SER A 24 -15.51 3.81 -8.31
N PHE A 25 -14.82 4.67 -7.57
CA PHE A 25 -13.45 5.09 -7.88
C PHE A 25 -12.47 3.91 -7.80
N LEU A 26 -12.44 3.17 -6.68
CA LEU A 26 -11.53 2.03 -6.52
C LEU A 26 -11.83 0.91 -7.52
N LYS A 27 -13.11 0.70 -7.89
CA LYS A 27 -13.50 -0.21 -8.97
C LYS A 27 -12.89 0.24 -10.30
N ALA A 28 -13.01 1.52 -10.66
CA ALA A 28 -12.40 2.05 -11.89
C ALA A 28 -10.86 1.88 -11.89
N VAL A 29 -10.21 2.05 -10.73
CA VAL A 29 -8.77 1.77 -10.58
C VAL A 29 -8.46 0.28 -10.82
N ARG A 30 -9.28 -0.65 -10.28
CA ARG A 30 -9.12 -2.09 -10.51
C ARG A 30 -9.29 -2.46 -11.98
N GLU A 31 -10.23 -1.83 -12.66
CA GLU A 31 -10.56 -2.05 -14.07
C GLU A 31 -9.63 -1.30 -15.05
N ARG A 32 -8.73 -0.45 -14.55
CA ARG A 32 -7.87 0.44 -15.36
C ARG A 32 -8.66 1.42 -16.23
N ASP A 33 -9.85 1.82 -15.78
CA ASP A 33 -10.69 2.80 -16.47
C ASP A 33 -10.19 4.22 -16.19
N GLY A 34 -9.24 4.66 -17.01
CA GLY A 34 -8.60 5.97 -16.83
C GLY A 34 -9.58 7.13 -16.94
N ASP A 35 -10.56 7.03 -17.83
CA ASP A 35 -11.56 8.10 -18.04
C ASP A 35 -12.43 8.28 -16.79
N LYS A 36 -12.91 7.18 -16.21
CA LYS A 36 -13.68 7.25 -14.96
C LYS A 36 -12.84 7.73 -13.80
N VAL A 37 -11.61 7.24 -13.66
CA VAL A 37 -10.70 7.71 -12.60
C VAL A 37 -10.45 9.21 -12.74
N GLN A 38 -10.11 9.69 -13.93
CA GLN A 38 -9.87 11.11 -14.18
C GLN A 38 -11.10 11.96 -13.87
N LYS A 39 -12.28 11.53 -14.33
CA LYS A 39 -13.56 12.20 -14.06
C LYS A 39 -13.85 12.37 -12.58
N GLU A 40 -13.54 11.36 -11.76
CA GLU A 40 -13.72 11.43 -10.31
C GLU A 40 -12.69 12.35 -9.63
N LEU A 41 -11.44 12.34 -10.11
CA LEU A 41 -10.37 13.19 -9.60
C LEU A 41 -10.58 14.67 -9.95
N ASP A 42 -11.15 14.98 -11.12
CA ASP A 42 -11.33 16.35 -11.59
C ASP A 42 -12.52 17.08 -10.97
N LYS A 43 -13.34 16.40 -10.17
CA LYS A 43 -14.43 17.05 -9.43
C LYS A 43 -13.87 18.10 -8.48
N PRO A 44 -14.39 19.34 -8.47
CA PRO A 44 -13.92 20.40 -7.57
C PRO A 44 -13.94 19.96 -6.11
N GLY A 45 -12.82 20.12 -5.41
CA GLY A 45 -12.68 19.71 -4.00
C GLY A 45 -12.66 18.20 -3.75
N SER A 46 -12.43 17.39 -4.79
CA SER A 46 -12.41 15.94 -4.66
C SER A 46 -11.28 15.45 -3.76
N THR A 47 -11.64 14.69 -2.75
CA THR A 47 -10.70 13.92 -1.90
C THR A 47 -10.72 12.44 -2.22
N ILE A 48 -11.30 12.06 -3.36
CA ILE A 48 -11.55 10.67 -3.76
C ILE A 48 -10.26 9.83 -3.86
N ILE A 49 -9.13 10.48 -4.15
CA ILE A 49 -7.81 9.82 -4.17
C ILE A 49 -7.42 9.20 -2.82
N LEU A 50 -7.98 9.71 -1.72
CA LEU A 50 -7.77 9.21 -0.37
C LEU A 50 -8.72 8.07 0.00
N SER A 51 -9.57 7.62 -0.93
CA SER A 51 -10.52 6.54 -0.71
C SER A 51 -9.83 5.26 -0.29
N ARG A 52 -10.56 4.52 0.56
CA ARG A 52 -10.18 3.19 1.03
C ARG A 52 -11.32 2.22 0.77
N ASP A 53 -10.96 0.99 0.43
CA ASP A 53 -11.93 -0.10 0.36
C ASP A 53 -12.55 -0.36 1.74
N GLU A 54 -13.87 -0.45 1.81
CA GLU A 54 -14.58 -0.59 3.09
C GLU A 54 -14.30 -1.92 3.79
N SER A 55 -13.95 -2.96 3.05
CA SER A 55 -13.69 -4.29 3.59
C SER A 55 -12.22 -4.51 3.96
N SER A 56 -11.29 -4.17 3.06
CA SER A 56 -9.86 -4.42 3.21
C SER A 56 -9.08 -3.20 3.73
N GLY A 57 -9.61 -1.99 3.58
CA GLY A 57 -8.89 -0.74 3.85
C GLY A 57 -7.87 -0.38 2.76
N GLU A 58 -7.81 -1.14 1.67
CA GLU A 58 -6.90 -0.89 0.56
C GLU A 58 -7.12 0.48 -0.07
N THR A 59 -6.02 1.16 -0.36
CA THR A 59 -6.01 2.38 -1.16
C THR A 59 -5.82 2.05 -2.65
N ALA A 60 -5.99 3.05 -3.52
CA ALA A 60 -5.67 2.91 -4.93
C ALA A 60 -4.22 2.40 -5.16
N LEU A 61 -3.28 2.77 -4.29
CA LEU A 61 -1.89 2.33 -4.40
C LEU A 61 -1.72 0.82 -4.14
N HIS A 62 -2.37 0.26 -3.12
CA HIS A 62 -2.37 -1.19 -2.86
C HIS A 62 -2.90 -1.97 -4.08
N ILE A 63 -4.01 -1.49 -4.66
CA ILE A 63 -4.64 -2.14 -5.83
C ILE A 63 -3.67 -2.23 -7.00
N VAL A 64 -2.97 -1.14 -7.32
CA VAL A 64 -2.07 -1.10 -8.48
C VAL A 64 -0.77 -1.87 -8.24
N ILE A 65 -0.27 -1.91 -7.00
CA ILE A 65 0.89 -2.73 -6.60
C ILE A 65 0.56 -4.21 -6.73
N LYS A 66 -0.56 -4.68 -6.18
CA LYS A 66 -0.99 -6.10 -6.29
C LYS A 66 -1.15 -6.56 -7.74
N ARG A 67 -1.40 -5.63 -8.64
CA ARG A 67 -1.46 -5.85 -10.08
C ARG A 67 -0.11 -5.73 -10.79
N ARG A 68 0.97 -5.38 -10.09
CA ARG A 68 2.32 -5.10 -10.62
C ARG A 68 2.32 -4.01 -11.72
N ASP A 69 1.51 -2.98 -11.53
CA ASP A 69 1.28 -1.94 -12.54
C ASP A 69 2.03 -0.64 -12.22
N VAL A 70 3.26 -0.56 -12.68
CA VAL A 70 4.15 0.58 -12.46
C VAL A 70 3.59 1.89 -13.03
N VAL A 71 2.94 1.81 -14.20
CA VAL A 71 2.39 3.01 -14.86
C VAL A 71 1.29 3.62 -13.99
N TRP A 72 0.35 2.78 -13.54
CA TRP A 72 -0.73 3.23 -12.67
C TRP A 72 -0.24 3.59 -11.26
N MET A 73 0.79 2.91 -10.74
CA MET A 73 1.41 3.28 -9.48
C MET A 73 1.92 4.74 -9.53
N ARG A 74 2.70 5.08 -10.56
CA ARG A 74 3.21 6.44 -10.74
C ARG A 74 2.08 7.46 -10.93
N TYR A 75 1.07 7.10 -11.69
CA TYR A 75 -0.09 7.95 -11.90
C TYR A 75 -0.83 8.24 -10.58
N MET A 76 -1.11 7.22 -9.75
CA MET A 76 -1.76 7.39 -8.45
C MET A 76 -0.92 8.25 -7.50
N LEU A 77 0.39 8.02 -7.44
CA LEU A 77 1.30 8.84 -6.63
C LEU A 77 1.33 10.29 -7.08
N ALA A 78 1.36 10.55 -8.39
CA ALA A 78 1.27 11.89 -8.95
C ALA A 78 -0.05 12.59 -8.63
N LYS A 79 -1.15 11.84 -8.43
CA LYS A 79 -2.45 12.35 -8.01
C LYS A 79 -2.58 12.54 -6.50
N GLY A 80 -1.54 12.19 -5.71
CA GLY A 80 -1.47 12.48 -4.28
C GLY A 80 -1.96 11.36 -3.38
N VAL A 81 -2.03 10.10 -3.86
CA VAL A 81 -2.25 8.97 -2.97
C VAL A 81 -1.09 8.87 -1.96
N SER A 82 -1.41 8.56 -0.71
CA SER A 82 -0.36 8.41 0.31
C SER A 82 0.52 7.20 0.01
N ILE A 83 1.84 7.42 -0.18
CA ILE A 83 2.83 6.36 -0.42
C ILE A 83 2.94 5.39 0.76
N ASN A 84 2.74 5.89 1.99
CA ASN A 84 2.75 5.11 3.23
C ASN A 84 1.33 4.84 3.75
N GLY A 85 0.31 4.90 2.89
CA GLY A 85 -1.06 4.52 3.24
C GLY A 85 -1.11 3.07 3.72
N ARG A 86 -1.88 2.79 4.78
CA ARG A 86 -1.98 1.45 5.40
C ARG A 86 -3.35 0.86 5.13
N ASP A 87 -3.44 -0.42 4.81
CA ASP A 87 -4.69 -1.17 4.78
C ASP A 87 -5.16 -1.53 6.20
N ARG A 88 -6.21 -2.35 6.34
CA ARG A 88 -6.70 -2.80 7.66
C ARG A 88 -5.73 -3.70 8.40
N GLN A 89 -4.88 -4.45 7.70
CA GLN A 89 -3.81 -5.25 8.30
C GLN A 89 -2.59 -4.40 8.66
N GLY A 90 -2.60 -3.12 8.33
CA GLY A 90 -1.49 -2.21 8.50
C GLY A 90 -0.43 -2.32 7.42
N ASN A 91 -0.68 -3.09 6.35
CA ASN A 91 0.26 -3.19 5.24
C ASN A 91 0.32 -1.85 4.48
N THR A 92 1.51 -1.51 4.03
CA THR A 92 1.77 -0.45 3.06
C THR A 92 1.94 -1.04 1.67
N ALA A 93 1.93 -0.19 0.66
CA ALA A 93 2.23 -0.60 -0.71
C ALA A 93 3.61 -1.29 -0.84
N LEU A 94 4.61 -0.88 -0.04
CA LEU A 94 5.93 -1.51 -0.01
C LEU A 94 5.88 -2.91 0.59
N LEU A 95 5.10 -3.12 1.67
CA LEU A 95 4.87 -4.46 2.25
C LEU A 95 4.17 -5.38 1.24
N ASP A 96 3.14 -4.88 0.55
CA ASP A 96 2.46 -5.65 -0.49
C ASP A 96 3.42 -6.01 -1.63
N ALA A 97 4.28 -5.07 -2.06
CA ALA A 97 5.28 -5.32 -3.11
C ALA A 97 6.28 -6.41 -2.71
N ALA A 98 6.80 -6.35 -1.47
CA ALA A 98 7.70 -7.37 -0.92
C ALA A 98 7.00 -8.73 -0.83
N GLN A 99 5.75 -8.77 -0.39
CA GLN A 99 4.98 -10.01 -0.27
C GLN A 99 4.79 -10.74 -1.60
N ILE A 100 4.59 -9.98 -2.69
CA ILE A 100 4.39 -10.56 -4.03
C ILE A 100 5.68 -10.64 -4.88
N GLY A 101 6.84 -10.27 -4.31
CA GLY A 101 8.13 -10.24 -5.02
C GLY A 101 8.12 -9.29 -6.20
N PHE A 102 7.56 -8.08 -6.03
CA PHE A 102 7.51 -7.07 -7.09
C PHE A 102 8.68 -6.09 -6.97
N LEU A 103 9.89 -6.58 -7.28
CA LEU A 103 11.15 -5.86 -7.12
C LEU A 103 11.16 -4.47 -7.78
N GLU A 104 10.62 -4.34 -9.00
CA GLU A 104 10.54 -3.04 -9.68
C GLU A 104 9.64 -2.05 -8.93
N GLY A 105 8.52 -2.55 -8.38
CA GLY A 105 7.62 -1.74 -7.54
C GLY A 105 8.28 -1.32 -6.24
N GLU A 106 8.99 -2.22 -5.57
CA GLU A 106 9.77 -1.91 -4.36
C GLU A 106 10.78 -0.81 -4.62
N GLN A 107 11.63 -0.97 -5.66
CA GLN A 107 12.63 0.02 -6.01
C GLN A 107 12.00 1.40 -6.24
N GLN A 108 10.93 1.48 -7.02
CA GLN A 108 10.30 2.76 -7.33
C GLN A 108 9.61 3.39 -6.12
N LEU A 109 8.97 2.58 -5.26
CA LEU A 109 8.38 3.08 -4.01
C LEU A 109 9.45 3.67 -3.09
N LEU A 110 10.60 3.00 -2.96
CA LEU A 110 11.73 3.47 -2.16
C LEU A 110 12.35 4.75 -2.74
N ASP A 111 12.55 4.82 -4.06
CA ASP A 111 13.05 6.02 -4.73
C ASP A 111 12.12 7.22 -4.56
N LEU A 112 10.81 6.98 -4.39
CA LEU A 112 9.79 8.01 -4.14
C LEU A 112 9.55 8.28 -2.65
N GLY A 113 10.36 7.70 -1.75
CA GLY A 113 10.36 8.00 -0.32
C GLY A 113 9.39 7.16 0.51
N ALA A 114 9.05 5.94 0.08
CA ALA A 114 8.36 4.99 0.94
C ALA A 114 9.18 4.71 2.20
N ALA A 115 8.49 4.64 3.35
CA ALA A 115 9.13 4.34 4.63
C ALA A 115 9.51 2.86 4.67
N ILE A 116 10.83 2.59 4.67
CA ILE A 116 11.40 1.26 4.44
C ILE A 116 11.12 0.27 5.57
N ASP A 117 11.10 0.72 6.83
CA ASP A 117 10.89 -0.13 8.02
C ASP A 117 9.48 0.00 8.59
N LEU A 118 8.52 0.55 7.84
CA LEU A 118 7.16 0.70 8.34
C LEU A 118 6.45 -0.66 8.41
N ALA A 119 6.30 -1.16 9.63
CA ALA A 119 5.75 -2.49 9.91
C ALA A 119 4.22 -2.52 9.85
N ASN A 120 3.64 -3.67 9.52
CA ASN A 120 2.20 -3.93 9.61
C ASN A 120 1.72 -4.13 11.07
N ASN A 121 0.44 -4.48 11.27
CA ASN A 121 -0.13 -4.68 12.61
C ASN A 121 0.47 -5.89 13.36
N ARG A 122 1.17 -6.79 12.65
CA ARG A 122 1.90 -7.92 13.23
C ARG A 122 3.35 -7.56 13.58
N GLY A 123 3.78 -6.33 13.28
CA GLY A 123 5.17 -5.90 13.44
C GLY A 123 6.09 -6.33 12.29
N GLU A 124 5.54 -6.94 11.23
CA GLU A 124 6.34 -7.39 10.10
C GLU A 124 6.75 -6.19 9.24
N THR A 125 8.05 -6.02 9.04
CA THR A 125 8.62 -5.05 8.08
C THR A 125 8.71 -5.65 6.68
N PRO A 126 8.88 -4.85 5.62
CA PRO A 126 9.14 -5.36 4.27
C PRO A 126 10.32 -6.36 4.22
N LEU A 127 11.38 -6.10 5.01
CA LEU A 127 12.54 -6.99 5.07
C LEU A 127 12.22 -8.34 5.73
N ILE A 128 11.39 -8.37 6.77
CA ILE A 128 10.91 -9.62 7.39
C ILE A 128 10.10 -10.42 6.35
N ILE A 129 9.17 -9.77 5.65
CA ILE A 129 8.35 -10.42 4.61
C ILE A 129 9.21 -11.01 3.50
N ALA A 130 10.15 -10.22 2.93
CA ALA A 130 11.05 -10.69 1.89
C ALA A 130 11.93 -11.86 2.35
N THR A 131 12.39 -11.84 3.62
CA THR A 131 13.19 -12.92 4.21
C THR A 131 12.38 -14.21 4.35
N GLN A 132 11.15 -14.12 4.86
CA GLN A 132 10.26 -15.27 4.99
C GLN A 132 9.86 -15.86 3.62
N ALA A 133 9.75 -15.01 2.59
CA ALA A 133 9.52 -15.43 1.21
C ALA A 133 10.78 -15.99 0.51
N HIS A 134 11.95 -16.00 1.15
CA HIS A 134 13.25 -16.34 0.54
C HIS A 134 13.59 -15.51 -0.72
N ASP A 135 13.05 -14.32 -0.82
CA ASP A 135 13.32 -13.42 -1.95
C ASP A 135 14.64 -12.66 -1.74
N LEU A 136 15.74 -13.30 -2.16
CA LEU A 136 17.07 -12.72 -2.05
C LEU A 136 17.21 -11.39 -2.79
N ALA A 137 16.45 -11.17 -3.89
CA ALA A 137 16.53 -9.94 -4.66
C ALA A 137 15.91 -8.77 -3.87
N SER A 138 14.71 -8.95 -3.31
CA SER A 138 14.06 -7.98 -2.42
C SER A 138 14.89 -7.75 -1.16
N VAL A 139 15.44 -8.81 -0.53
CA VAL A 139 16.32 -8.66 0.64
C VAL A 139 17.53 -7.79 0.32
N ARG A 140 18.22 -8.03 -0.79
CA ARG A 140 19.37 -7.21 -1.20
C ARG A 140 18.99 -5.76 -1.44
N LEU A 141 17.89 -5.53 -2.13
CA LEU A 141 17.38 -4.18 -2.39
C LEU A 141 17.09 -3.45 -1.07
N LEU A 142 16.29 -4.05 -0.19
CA LEU A 142 15.88 -3.45 1.07
C LEU A 142 17.09 -3.14 1.98
N VAL A 143 18.01 -4.09 2.11
CA VAL A 143 19.23 -3.88 2.90
C VAL A 143 20.13 -2.78 2.30
N ALA A 144 20.30 -2.74 0.97
CA ALA A 144 21.06 -1.71 0.30
C ALA A 144 20.44 -0.31 0.48
N GLN A 145 19.12 -0.23 0.60
CA GLN A 145 18.36 1.00 0.87
C GLN A 145 18.26 1.34 2.37
N GLY A 146 18.86 0.52 3.24
CA GLY A 146 19.00 0.81 4.66
C GLY A 146 17.91 0.22 5.56
N ALA A 147 17.21 -0.83 5.14
CA ALA A 147 16.32 -1.57 6.02
C ALA A 147 17.07 -2.18 7.20
N ASP A 148 16.47 -2.15 8.39
CA ASP A 148 17.10 -2.68 9.61
C ASP A 148 16.81 -4.19 9.77
N PRO A 149 17.80 -5.09 9.61
CA PRO A 149 17.58 -6.53 9.75
C PRO A 149 17.30 -6.98 11.18
N LYS A 150 17.36 -6.07 12.17
CA LYS A 150 17.18 -6.36 13.60
C LYS A 150 15.84 -5.88 14.15
N GLU A 151 15.03 -5.17 13.37
CA GLU A 151 13.65 -4.86 13.76
C GLU A 151 12.86 -6.16 13.92
N THR A 152 12.11 -6.28 15.03
CA THR A 152 11.41 -7.54 15.37
C THR A 152 9.91 -7.42 15.15
N ASP A 153 9.28 -8.52 14.72
CA ASP A 153 7.83 -8.60 14.69
C ASP A 153 7.21 -8.71 16.10
N HIS A 154 5.89 -8.54 16.18
CA HIS A 154 5.17 -8.58 17.46
C HIS A 154 4.62 -9.99 17.78
N VAL A 155 4.68 -10.94 16.85
CA VAL A 155 4.08 -12.27 16.98
C VAL A 155 5.09 -13.26 17.54
N ALA A 156 6.27 -13.34 16.92
CA ALA A 156 7.34 -14.25 17.31
C ALA A 156 8.47 -13.53 18.06
N GLY A 157 8.49 -12.20 18.08
CA GLY A 157 9.59 -11.40 18.59
C GLY A 157 10.88 -11.61 17.77
N MET A 158 10.75 -11.99 16.51
CA MET A 158 11.87 -12.35 15.64
C MET A 158 12.13 -11.26 14.61
N SER A 159 13.41 -11.00 14.40
CA SER A 159 13.88 -10.12 13.33
C SER A 159 14.04 -10.86 11.99
N ALA A 160 14.26 -10.12 10.91
CA ALA A 160 14.61 -10.73 9.62
C ALA A 160 15.87 -11.62 9.74
N TYR A 161 16.86 -11.19 10.52
CA TYR A 161 18.06 -11.98 10.80
C TYR A 161 17.74 -13.30 11.52
N ASP A 162 16.86 -13.26 12.54
CA ASP A 162 16.46 -14.45 13.31
C ASP A 162 15.67 -15.44 12.44
N TYR A 163 14.78 -14.93 11.57
CA TYR A 163 14.06 -15.76 10.61
C TYR A 163 15.00 -16.49 9.66
N ALA A 164 15.97 -15.77 9.07
CA ALA A 164 16.97 -16.34 8.17
C ALA A 164 17.83 -17.40 8.89
N LYS A 165 18.24 -17.13 10.14
CA LYS A 165 19.06 -18.06 10.93
C LYS A 165 18.29 -19.34 11.31
N ARG A 166 16.99 -19.21 11.63
CA ARG A 166 16.15 -20.36 12.02
C ARG A 166 15.85 -21.29 10.86
N ASP A 167 15.71 -20.75 9.64
CA ASP A 167 15.27 -21.52 8.48
C ASP A 167 16.31 -22.54 7.98
N GLY A 168 17.61 -22.32 8.20
CA GLY A 168 18.68 -23.23 7.78
C GLY A 168 18.89 -23.35 6.25
N ARG A 169 18.15 -22.61 5.44
CA ARG A 169 18.26 -22.56 3.98
C ARG A 169 18.57 -21.15 3.46
N SER A 170 18.81 -20.25 4.37
CA SER A 170 18.93 -18.82 4.10
C SER A 170 20.37 -18.30 4.14
N ASP A 171 21.38 -19.15 3.90
CA ASP A 171 22.81 -18.76 3.95
C ASP A 171 23.12 -17.52 3.07
N ALA A 172 22.53 -17.45 1.88
CA ALA A 172 22.72 -16.31 0.99
C ALA A 172 22.11 -15.01 1.57
N ILE A 173 20.99 -15.11 2.29
CA ILE A 173 20.34 -13.99 2.99
C ILE A 173 21.16 -13.58 4.20
N LEU A 174 21.61 -14.54 5.00
CA LEU A 174 22.49 -14.28 6.16
C LEU A 174 23.76 -13.56 5.73
N LYS A 175 24.37 -13.98 4.63
CA LYS A 175 25.53 -13.29 4.06
C LYS A 175 25.24 -11.82 3.72
N VAL A 176 24.06 -11.52 3.16
CA VAL A 176 23.65 -10.12 2.88
C VAL A 176 23.55 -9.32 4.18
N PHE A 177 22.99 -9.91 5.24
CA PHE A 177 22.85 -9.24 6.54
C PHE A 177 24.20 -9.02 7.22
N ASP A 178 25.11 -9.99 7.15
CA ASP A 178 26.46 -9.91 7.75
C ASP A 178 27.35 -8.90 7.03
N GLU A 179 27.16 -8.72 5.72
CA GLU A 179 27.88 -7.74 4.89
C GLU A 179 27.25 -6.33 4.96
N ALA A 180 26.04 -6.19 5.51
CA ALA A 180 25.35 -4.93 5.63
C ALA A 180 26.10 -3.95 6.55
N LYS A 181 26.27 -2.72 6.09
CA LYS A 181 26.81 -1.66 6.97
C LYS A 181 25.78 -1.34 8.06
N PRO A 182 26.25 -1.00 9.28
CA PRO A 182 25.34 -0.60 10.35
C PRO A 182 24.43 0.54 9.89
N VAL A 183 23.12 0.38 10.06
CA VAL A 183 22.16 1.44 9.75
C VAL A 183 22.32 2.56 10.77
N VAL A 184 22.87 3.70 10.35
CA VAL A 184 22.91 4.91 11.15
C VAL A 184 21.54 5.57 11.03
N LYS A 185 20.61 5.26 11.94
CA LYS A 185 19.32 5.98 12.01
C LYS A 185 19.63 7.47 12.23
N LYS A 186 19.40 8.31 11.21
CA LYS A 186 19.43 9.77 11.39
C LYS A 186 18.39 10.11 12.46
N LYS A 187 18.83 10.57 13.63
CA LYS A 187 17.93 11.22 14.58
C LYS A 187 17.26 12.38 13.85
N VAL A 188 15.98 12.27 13.60
CA VAL A 188 15.18 13.42 13.18
C VAL A 188 15.12 14.35 14.38
N SER A 189 15.97 15.35 14.39
CA SER A 189 15.85 16.46 15.33
C SER A 189 14.58 17.21 14.96
N GLY A 190 13.52 17.01 15.72
CA GLY A 190 12.35 17.87 15.65
C GLY A 190 12.77 19.31 15.96
N PRO A 191 12.01 20.33 15.46
CA PRO A 191 12.31 21.71 15.79
C PRO A 191 12.29 21.89 17.31
N THR A 192 13.39 22.38 17.87
CA THR A 192 13.46 22.86 19.25
C THR A 192 12.53 24.07 19.36
N ILE A 193 11.42 23.92 20.06
CA ILE A 193 10.57 25.05 20.45
C ILE A 193 11.29 25.76 21.59
N ASN A 194 11.85 26.92 21.29
CA ASN A 194 12.26 27.90 22.28
C ASN A 194 11.07 28.73 22.70
#